data_dcdf476cfb18ee2995f9fda4916f2223
#
_entry.id   dcdf476cfb18ee2995f9fda4916f2223
#
_cell.length_a   1.000
_cell.length_b   1.000
_cell.length_c   1.000
_cell.angle_alpha   90.00
_cell.angle_beta   90.00
_cell.angle_gamma   90.00
#
_symmetry.space_group_name_H-M   'P 1'
#
loop_
_entity.id
_entity.type
_entity.pdbx_description
1 polymer ?
#
loop_
_entity_poly.entity_id
_entity_poly.type
_entity_poly.pdbx_seq_one_letter_code
_entity_poly.pdbx_strand_id
1 'polypeptide(L)'
;MSPDSDAIGSAVAAPPDPLLTDAAGITGHICPWQSCYRSTQLLGGSSRFVLSTSGHVAAMVNPPGNEKARYQVAKDCPEDPQDWLRRAETCHGSWWPDYAGWLAEHCGEEKAAPDELGGSGLAPICDAPGTYVYDH
;
A
#
# COMPACT_ATOMS: atom_id res chain seq x y z
N MET A 1 -1.70 -3.63 -59.39
CA MET A 1 -2.46 -2.72 -58.52
C MET A 1 -2.82 -3.51 -57.26
N SER A 2 -1.90 -3.51 -56.29
CA SER A 2 -2.11 -4.18 -55.01
C SER A 2 -2.57 -3.15 -54.00
N PRO A 3 -3.56 -3.45 -53.16
CA PRO A 3 -3.98 -2.55 -52.10
C PRO A 3 -3.03 -2.68 -50.93
N ASP A 4 -2.66 -1.52 -50.41
CA ASP A 4 -1.84 -1.32 -49.25
C ASP A 4 -2.46 -1.98 -48.00
N SER A 5 -1.69 -2.83 -47.36
CA SER A 5 -1.97 -3.34 -46.02
C SER A 5 -1.47 -2.32 -44.99
N ASP A 6 -2.31 -1.35 -44.68
CA ASP A 6 -2.11 -0.50 -43.47
C ASP A 6 -2.32 -1.36 -42.22
N ALA A 7 -1.23 -1.94 -41.76
CA ALA A 7 -1.18 -2.54 -40.43
C ALA A 7 -1.25 -1.43 -39.39
N ILE A 8 -2.46 -1.16 -38.89
CA ILE A 8 -2.69 -0.36 -37.69
C ILE A 8 -2.14 -1.16 -36.53
N GLY A 9 -0.86 -0.98 -36.27
CA GLY A 9 -0.23 -1.41 -35.01
C GLY A 9 -0.82 -0.57 -33.90
N SER A 10 -1.86 -1.08 -33.24
CA SER A 10 -2.32 -0.54 -31.97
C SER A 10 -1.16 -0.69 -30.98
N ALA A 11 -0.46 0.39 -30.71
CA ALA A 11 0.50 0.43 -29.62
C ALA A 11 -0.30 0.22 -28.32
N VAL A 12 -0.24 -1.01 -27.80
CA VAL A 12 -0.70 -1.29 -26.43
C VAL A 12 0.16 -0.41 -25.53
N ALA A 13 -0.46 0.58 -24.89
CA ALA A 13 0.21 1.41 -23.90
C ALA A 13 0.87 0.47 -22.89
N ALA A 14 2.15 0.71 -22.60
CA ALA A 14 2.82 -0.03 -21.52
C ALA A 14 1.98 0.10 -20.26
N PRO A 15 1.81 -0.99 -19.49
CA PRO A 15 1.11 -0.89 -18.22
C PRO A 15 1.78 0.20 -17.38
N PRO A 16 1.01 1.00 -16.60
CA PRO A 16 1.59 1.99 -15.71
C PRO A 16 2.59 1.30 -14.79
N ASP A 17 3.68 1.99 -14.48
CA ASP A 17 4.69 1.48 -13.55
C ASP A 17 3.99 0.98 -12.27
N PRO A 18 4.30 -0.22 -11.79
CA PRO A 18 3.69 -0.72 -10.57
C PRO A 18 4.04 0.22 -9.42
N LEU A 19 3.01 0.67 -8.71
CA LEU A 19 3.13 1.51 -7.53
C LEU A 19 3.13 0.61 -6.30
N LEU A 20 4.13 0.76 -5.45
CA LEU A 20 4.25 -0.01 -4.22
C LEU A 20 4.33 0.93 -3.02
N THR A 21 3.45 0.72 -2.05
CA THR A 21 3.65 1.23 -0.69
C THR A 21 3.90 0.06 0.23
N ASP A 22 5.05 0.05 0.89
CA ASP A 22 5.42 -0.94 1.89
C ASP A 22 5.53 -0.26 3.27
N ALA A 23 5.08 -0.93 4.31
CA ALA A 23 5.09 -0.43 5.67
C ALA A 23 5.69 -1.45 6.63
N ALA A 24 6.58 -1.01 7.50
CA ALA A 24 7.24 -1.84 8.48
C ALA A 24 7.24 -1.21 9.88
N GLY A 25 7.42 -2.04 10.91
CA GLY A 25 7.62 -1.59 12.28
C GLY A 25 9.10 -1.62 12.66
N ILE A 26 9.62 -0.51 13.19
CA ILE A 26 11.05 -0.37 13.53
C ILE A 26 11.51 -1.40 14.56
N THR A 27 10.64 -1.80 15.49
CA THR A 27 10.92 -2.82 16.51
C THR A 27 10.37 -4.20 16.14
N GLY A 28 10.05 -4.43 14.88
CA GLY A 28 9.60 -5.73 14.38
C GLY A 28 10.73 -6.77 14.47
N HIS A 29 10.58 -7.75 15.36
CA HIS A 29 11.58 -8.80 15.55
C HIS A 29 11.36 -10.01 14.63
N ILE A 30 10.17 -10.17 14.10
CA ILE A 30 9.83 -11.25 13.16
C ILE A 30 10.38 -10.93 11.78
N CYS A 31 10.22 -9.68 11.35
CA CYS A 31 10.69 -9.19 10.06
C CYS A 31 11.42 -7.86 10.28
N PRO A 32 12.76 -7.86 10.28
CA PRO A 32 13.53 -6.63 10.40
C PRO A 32 13.15 -5.66 9.28
N TRP A 33 12.96 -4.40 9.62
CA TRP A 33 12.48 -3.40 8.68
C TRP A 33 13.39 -3.24 7.44
N GLN A 34 14.70 -3.47 7.59
CA GLN A 34 15.63 -3.45 6.45
C GLN A 34 15.34 -4.55 5.44
N SER A 35 14.81 -5.69 5.91
CA SER A 35 14.38 -6.77 5.00
C SER A 35 13.10 -6.40 4.26
N CYS A 36 12.14 -5.75 4.92
CA CYS A 36 10.96 -5.20 4.28
C CYS A 36 11.35 -4.13 3.25
N TYR A 37 12.25 -3.23 3.63
CA TYR A 37 12.72 -2.17 2.76
C TYR A 37 13.28 -2.67 1.42
N ARG A 38 13.86 -3.87 1.39
CA ARG A 38 14.39 -4.47 0.14
C ARG A 38 13.32 -4.69 -0.93
N SER A 39 12.06 -4.79 -0.56
CA SER A 39 10.96 -4.88 -1.53
C SER A 39 10.98 -3.69 -2.49
N THR A 40 11.31 -2.50 -1.99
CA THR A 40 11.39 -1.28 -2.79
C THR A 40 12.45 -1.33 -3.89
N GLN A 41 13.45 -2.21 -3.74
CA GLN A 41 14.56 -2.39 -4.68
C GLN A 41 14.34 -3.58 -5.63
N LEU A 42 13.49 -4.53 -5.23
CA LEU A 42 13.22 -5.75 -5.99
C LEU A 42 12.07 -5.61 -6.95
N LEU A 43 11.11 -4.74 -6.64
CA LEU A 43 9.93 -4.50 -7.45
C LEU A 43 10.17 -3.28 -8.34
N GLY A 44 9.88 -3.43 -9.64
CA GLY A 44 9.95 -2.32 -10.58
C GLY A 44 8.89 -1.28 -10.31
N GLY A 45 9.16 -0.03 -10.73
CA GLY A 45 8.24 1.09 -10.59
C GLY A 45 8.51 1.98 -9.39
N SER A 46 7.60 2.94 -9.17
CA SER A 46 7.71 3.90 -8.07
C SER A 46 7.35 3.25 -6.74
N SER A 47 8.23 3.32 -5.78
CA SER A 47 8.05 2.75 -4.44
C SER A 47 8.02 3.84 -3.38
N ARG A 48 7.14 3.65 -2.39
CA ARG A 48 7.08 4.45 -1.16
C ARG A 48 7.26 3.54 0.05
N PHE A 49 8.14 3.91 0.94
CA PHE A 49 8.37 3.15 2.18
C PHE A 49 8.00 3.98 3.40
N VAL A 50 7.32 3.35 4.35
CA VAL A 50 6.89 3.94 5.62
C VAL A 50 7.43 3.10 6.76
N LEU A 51 8.11 3.72 7.71
CA LEU A 51 8.64 3.05 8.89
C LEU A 51 7.92 3.55 10.15
N SER A 52 7.01 2.73 10.68
CA SER A 52 6.33 3.04 11.94
C SER A 52 7.20 2.73 13.16
N THR A 53 7.08 3.51 14.21
CA THR A 53 7.89 3.40 15.44
C THR A 53 7.43 2.29 16.39
N SER A 54 6.55 1.41 15.95
CA SER A 54 6.00 0.30 16.77
C SER A 54 6.50 -1.06 16.29
N GLY A 55 6.15 -2.12 17.03
CA GLY A 55 6.38 -3.50 16.60
C GLY A 55 5.47 -3.90 15.41
N HIS A 56 5.72 -5.08 14.85
CA HIS A 56 5.11 -5.53 13.59
C HIS A 56 3.56 -5.48 13.57
N VAL A 57 2.87 -5.84 14.64
CA VAL A 57 1.40 -5.77 14.71
C VAL A 57 0.95 -4.34 14.98
N ALA A 58 1.47 -3.70 16.02
CA ALA A 58 1.07 -2.38 16.45
C ALA A 58 1.35 -1.30 15.39
N ALA A 59 2.39 -1.50 14.56
CA ALA A 59 2.69 -0.64 13.43
C ALA A 59 1.57 -0.67 12.38
N MET A 60 1.05 -1.86 12.09
CA MET A 60 0.04 -2.06 11.05
C MET A 60 -1.35 -1.61 11.47
N VAL A 61 -1.77 -1.94 12.70
CA VAL A 61 -3.11 -1.65 13.22
C VAL A 61 -3.22 -0.31 13.94
N ASN A 62 -2.28 0.57 13.77
CA ASN A 62 -2.20 1.86 14.41
C ASN A 62 -3.33 2.81 13.94
N PRO A 63 -4.38 3.05 14.73
CA PRO A 63 -5.54 3.80 14.26
C PRO A 63 -5.22 5.28 14.01
N PRO A 64 -5.93 5.95 13.08
CA PRO A 64 -5.70 7.36 12.74
C PRO A 64 -5.71 8.33 13.93
N GLY A 65 -6.50 8.03 14.97
CA GLY A 65 -6.59 8.86 16.19
C GLY A 65 -5.46 8.64 17.21
N ASN A 66 -4.46 7.82 16.92
CA ASN A 66 -3.33 7.61 17.83
C ASN A 66 -2.29 8.71 17.74
N GLU A 67 -2.43 9.76 18.51
CA GLU A 67 -1.52 10.92 18.54
C GLU A 67 -0.11 10.58 19.09
N LYS A 68 0.03 9.47 19.81
CA LYS A 68 1.33 9.05 20.39
C LYS A 68 2.21 8.33 19.37
N ALA A 69 1.62 7.86 18.29
CA ALA A 69 2.34 7.17 17.23
C ALA A 69 3.25 8.15 16.48
N ARG A 70 4.23 7.58 15.81
CA ARG A 70 5.12 8.29 14.89
C ARG A 70 5.49 7.37 13.75
N TYR A 71 5.79 7.94 12.61
CA TYR A 71 6.30 7.23 11.46
C TYR A 71 7.33 8.06 10.73
N GLN A 72 8.11 7.43 9.91
CA GLN A 72 9.14 8.04 9.09
C GLN A 72 8.85 7.78 7.62
N VAL A 73 9.02 8.80 6.79
CA VAL A 73 8.90 8.72 5.34
C VAL A 73 10.02 9.50 4.68
N ALA A 74 10.43 9.08 3.48
CA ALA A 74 11.29 9.85 2.61
C ALA A 74 10.68 9.89 1.21
N LYS A 75 11.09 10.89 0.44
CA LYS A 75 10.61 11.07 -0.93
C LYS A 75 11.08 9.95 -1.85
N ASP A 76 12.33 9.51 -1.66
CA ASP A 76 12.99 8.53 -2.52
C ASP A 76 13.37 7.29 -1.70
N CYS A 77 13.50 6.15 -2.37
CA CYS A 77 13.96 4.89 -1.79
C CYS A 77 15.36 4.52 -2.32
N PRO A 78 16.45 5.09 -1.78
CA PRO A 78 17.82 4.72 -2.16
C PRO A 78 18.12 3.25 -1.86
N GLU A 79 19.16 2.69 -2.49
CA GLU A 79 19.54 1.28 -2.33
C GLU A 79 19.86 0.91 -0.88
N ASP A 80 20.60 1.78 -0.17
CA ASP A 80 20.93 1.55 1.25
C ASP A 80 19.80 1.99 2.17
N PRO A 81 19.19 1.07 2.96
CA PRO A 81 18.15 1.43 3.93
C PRO A 81 18.63 2.42 4.99
N GLN A 82 19.92 2.47 5.33
CA GLN A 82 20.45 3.44 6.27
C GLN A 82 20.52 4.85 5.66
N ASP A 83 20.76 4.94 4.35
CA ASP A 83 20.64 6.22 3.63
C ASP A 83 19.22 6.73 3.63
N TRP A 84 18.27 5.83 3.39
CA TRP A 84 16.85 6.17 3.49
C TRP A 84 16.51 6.69 4.89
N LEU A 85 16.91 5.99 5.95
CA LEU A 85 16.63 6.38 7.33
C LEU A 85 17.21 7.75 7.68
N ARG A 86 18.39 8.07 7.16
CA ARG A 86 19.01 9.40 7.38
C ARG A 86 18.26 10.55 6.71
N ARG A 87 17.57 10.26 5.61
CA ARG A 87 16.79 11.26 4.85
C ARG A 87 15.34 11.32 5.27
N ALA A 88 14.86 10.31 5.97
CA ALA A 88 13.46 10.20 6.35
C ALA A 88 13.09 11.27 7.38
N GLU A 89 11.95 11.89 7.15
CA GLU A 89 11.32 12.82 8.07
C GLU A 89 10.45 12.07 9.07
N THR A 90 10.47 12.51 10.32
CA THR A 90 9.60 11.94 11.37
C THR A 90 8.30 12.72 11.42
N CYS A 91 7.20 12.02 11.16
CA CYS A 91 5.84 12.52 11.25
C CYS A 91 5.17 12.04 12.53
N HIS A 92 4.27 12.86 13.09
CA HIS A 92 3.48 12.54 14.27
C HIS A 92 2.14 11.92 13.88
N GLY A 93 1.66 11.00 14.70
CA GLY A 93 0.40 10.30 14.49
C GLY A 93 0.55 8.98 13.74
N SER A 94 -0.58 8.44 13.32
CA SER A 94 -0.65 7.23 12.50
C SER A 94 -0.22 7.51 11.06
N TRP A 95 0.41 6.53 10.43
CA TRP A 95 0.74 6.58 9.01
C TRP A 95 -0.47 6.38 8.07
N TRP A 96 -1.61 5.93 8.59
CA TRP A 96 -2.80 5.64 7.79
C TRP A 96 -3.36 6.84 7.01
N PRO A 97 -3.43 8.06 7.58
CA PRO A 97 -3.84 9.24 6.80
C PRO A 97 -2.89 9.57 5.65
N ASP A 98 -1.59 9.40 5.85
CA ASP A 98 -0.58 9.56 4.80
C ASP A 98 -0.78 8.53 3.67
N TYR A 99 -0.99 7.27 4.04
CA TYR A 99 -1.29 6.21 3.08
C TYR A 99 -2.61 6.45 2.32
N ALA A 100 -3.66 6.89 3.01
CA ALA A 100 -4.92 7.22 2.38
C ALA A 100 -4.79 8.36 1.35
N GLY A 101 -3.98 9.38 1.68
CA GLY A 101 -3.65 10.46 0.74
C GLY A 101 -2.93 9.93 -0.50
N TRP A 102 -1.92 9.10 -0.29
CA TRP A 102 -1.20 8.46 -1.40
C TRP A 102 -2.12 7.59 -2.28
N LEU A 103 -3.01 6.80 -1.67
CA LEU A 103 -4.00 6.04 -2.43
C LEU A 103 -4.93 6.94 -3.25
N ALA A 104 -5.43 8.03 -2.67
CA ALA A 104 -6.32 8.95 -3.37
C ALA A 104 -5.68 9.56 -4.62
N GLU A 105 -4.38 9.80 -4.60
CA GLU A 105 -3.62 10.29 -5.76
C GLU A 105 -3.50 9.26 -6.89
N HIS A 106 -3.60 7.95 -6.58
CA HIS A 106 -3.31 6.85 -7.51
C HIS A 106 -4.51 5.97 -7.88
N CYS A 107 -5.61 6.07 -7.13
CA CYS A 107 -6.79 5.20 -7.33
C CYS A 107 -7.84 5.75 -8.32
N GLY A 108 -7.64 6.95 -8.84
CA GLY A 108 -8.60 7.61 -9.73
C GLY A 108 -9.77 8.25 -8.95
N GLU A 109 -10.88 8.45 -9.62
CA GLU A 109 -12.04 9.15 -9.03
C GLU A 109 -12.75 8.30 -7.97
N GLU A 110 -13.30 8.98 -6.98
CA GLU A 110 -14.14 8.35 -5.95
C GLU A 110 -15.42 7.80 -6.58
N LYS A 111 -15.83 6.61 -6.12
CA LYS A 111 -17.10 5.98 -6.49
C LYS A 111 -17.98 5.88 -5.26
N ALA A 112 -19.30 5.99 -5.49
CA ALA A 112 -20.27 5.67 -4.45
C ALA A 112 -20.06 4.22 -3.95
N ALA A 113 -20.12 4.03 -2.64
CA ALA A 113 -20.12 2.68 -2.08
C ALA A 113 -21.34 1.90 -2.59
N PRO A 114 -21.23 0.57 -2.74
CA PRO A 114 -22.41 -0.24 -3.05
C PRO A 114 -23.49 -0.09 -1.98
N ASP A 115 -24.74 0.07 -2.40
CA ASP A 115 -25.89 0.17 -1.49
C ASP A 115 -26.12 -1.11 -0.69
N GLU A 116 -25.73 -2.25 -1.27
CA GLU A 116 -25.84 -3.57 -0.65
C GLU A 116 -24.52 -4.33 -0.73
N LEU A 117 -24.27 -5.17 0.29
CA LEU A 117 -23.13 -6.07 0.30
C LEU A 117 -23.36 -7.26 -0.63
N GLY A 118 -22.27 -7.79 -1.17
CA GLY A 118 -22.33 -8.87 -2.15
C GLY A 118 -22.46 -8.34 -3.58
N GLY A 119 -22.49 -9.22 -4.55
CA GLY A 119 -22.62 -8.87 -5.97
C GLY A 119 -22.40 -10.07 -6.86
N SER A 120 -22.72 -9.92 -8.16
CA SER A 120 -22.52 -10.99 -9.17
C SER A 120 -23.11 -12.35 -8.76
N GLY A 121 -24.26 -12.36 -8.09
CA GLY A 121 -24.92 -13.59 -7.61
C GLY A 121 -24.40 -14.14 -6.27
N LEU A 122 -23.49 -13.41 -5.60
CA LEU A 122 -22.97 -13.77 -4.28
C LEU A 122 -23.67 -12.91 -3.22
N ALA A 123 -24.80 -13.40 -2.72
CA ALA A 123 -25.52 -12.74 -1.63
C ALA A 123 -24.78 -12.94 -0.29
N PRO A 124 -24.89 -11.99 0.65
CA PRO A 124 -24.43 -12.19 2.01
C PRO A 124 -25.09 -13.42 2.63
N ILE A 125 -24.32 -14.24 3.35
CA ILE A 125 -24.84 -15.45 4.00
C ILE A 125 -25.41 -15.11 5.37
N CYS A 126 -24.73 -14.23 6.12
CA CYS A 126 -25.11 -13.75 7.46
C CYS A 126 -24.37 -12.46 7.77
N ASP A 127 -24.80 -11.77 8.81
CA ASP A 127 -24.09 -10.61 9.34
C ASP A 127 -22.71 -10.98 9.88
N ALA A 128 -21.74 -10.05 9.77
CA ALA A 128 -20.43 -10.23 10.38
C ALA A 128 -20.53 -10.19 11.91
N PRO A 129 -19.72 -10.97 12.62
CA PRO A 129 -18.65 -11.84 12.17
C PRO A 129 -19.08 -13.27 11.78
N GLY A 130 -20.36 -13.55 11.67
CA GLY A 130 -20.88 -14.90 11.45
C GLY A 130 -20.81 -15.78 12.69
N THR A 131 -20.88 -17.10 12.50
CA THR A 131 -20.91 -18.08 13.60
C THR A 131 -19.58 -18.78 13.85
N TYR A 132 -18.60 -18.62 12.96
CA TYR A 132 -17.29 -19.31 13.06
C TYR A 132 -16.55 -19.01 14.37
N VAL A 133 -16.81 -17.85 14.99
CA VAL A 133 -16.19 -17.44 16.25
C VAL A 133 -16.63 -18.28 17.45
N TYR A 134 -17.69 -19.09 17.31
CA TYR A 134 -18.20 -20.01 18.34
C TYR A 134 -17.70 -21.45 18.17
N ASP A 135 -16.98 -21.75 17.08
CA ASP A 135 -16.34 -23.05 16.87
C ASP A 135 -15.09 -23.15 17.77
N HIS A 136 -15.07 -24.17 18.63
CA HIS A 136 -14.02 -24.43 19.62
C HIS A 136 -13.24 -25.72 19.30
#